data_2f3df890872559bcdd2ef5dc65a9f870
#
_entry.id   2f3df890872559bcdd2ef5dc65a9f870
#
_cell.length_a   1.000
_cell.length_b   1.000
_cell.length_c   1.000
_cell.angle_alpha   90.00
_cell.angle_beta   90.00
_cell.angle_gamma   90.00
#
_symmetry.space_group_name_H-M   'P 1'
#
loop_
_entity.id
_entity.type
_entity.pdbx_description
1 polymer ?
#
loop_
_entity_poly.entity_id
_entity_poly.type
_entity_poly.pdbx_seq_one_letter_code
_entity_poly.pdbx_strand_id
1 'polypeptide(L)'
;TNLSIGFTPKFGNKLPLMDSSLPKTIKLKNIILDEITDICLKNKIQLTLYISPYCSKTKNMRYIEKLITKVPNLIDLSKGYDDKLFFNCGHLNNQGAKIFTTNLYGATKDKIKR
;
A
#
# COMPACT_ATOMS: atom_id res chain seq x y z
N THR A 1 3.54 -13.10 -19.88
CA THR A 1 3.57 -12.65 -18.50
C THR A 1 4.99 -12.67 -17.96
N ASN A 2 5.38 -11.60 -17.30
CA ASN A 2 6.73 -11.50 -16.72
C ASN A 2 6.74 -11.99 -15.27
N LEU A 3 6.22 -13.17 -15.04
CA LEU A 3 6.15 -13.75 -13.69
C LEU A 3 7.54 -13.92 -13.07
N SER A 4 8.55 -14.15 -13.92
CA SER A 4 9.93 -14.33 -13.47
C SER A 4 10.51 -13.08 -12.79
N ILE A 5 9.96 -11.88 -13.06
CA ILE A 5 10.42 -10.63 -12.44
C ILE A 5 9.44 -10.10 -11.39
N GLY A 6 8.42 -10.87 -11.06
CA GLY A 6 7.46 -10.52 -10.01
C GLY A 6 6.56 -9.34 -10.29
N PHE A 7 6.40 -8.96 -11.56
CA PHE A 7 5.58 -7.82 -11.95
C PHE A 7 4.65 -8.18 -13.10
N THR A 8 3.36 -7.94 -12.91
CA THR A 8 2.35 -8.10 -13.94
C THR A 8 1.68 -6.75 -14.19
N PRO A 9 2.02 -6.04 -15.27
CA PRO A 9 1.44 -4.73 -15.55
C PRO A 9 -0.05 -4.83 -15.89
N LYS A 10 -0.82 -3.81 -15.47
CA LYS A 10 -2.22 -3.65 -15.82
C LYS A 10 -2.38 -2.36 -16.61
N PHE A 11 -3.13 -2.44 -17.69
CA PHE A 11 -3.31 -1.31 -18.61
C PHE A 11 -4.76 -0.85 -18.61
N GLY A 12 -4.96 0.46 -18.78
CA GLY A 12 -6.27 1.05 -18.88
C GLY A 12 -6.87 1.47 -17.54
N ASN A 13 -8.17 1.73 -17.55
CA ASN A 13 -8.92 2.21 -16.40
C ASN A 13 -10.33 1.63 -16.42
N LYS A 14 -10.67 0.83 -15.41
CA LYS A 14 -11.99 0.22 -15.23
C LYS A 14 -12.64 0.67 -13.92
N LEU A 15 -12.29 1.86 -13.45
CA LEU A 15 -12.72 2.39 -12.18
C LEU A 15 -14.24 2.41 -11.96
N PRO A 16 -15.06 2.78 -12.98
CA PRO A 16 -16.51 2.88 -12.78
C PRO A 16 -17.19 1.57 -12.40
N LEU A 17 -16.54 0.44 -12.60
CA LEU A 17 -17.13 -0.88 -12.38
C LEU A 17 -16.92 -1.43 -10.97
N MET A 18 -16.26 -0.67 -10.08
CA MET A 18 -15.90 -1.20 -8.77
C MET A 18 -16.28 -0.26 -7.63
N ASP A 19 -16.86 -0.86 -6.59
CA ASP A 19 -16.96 -0.25 -5.28
C ASP A 19 -15.80 -0.75 -4.41
N SER A 20 -15.31 0.14 -3.55
CA SER A 20 -14.28 -0.19 -2.58
C SER A 20 -14.61 0.44 -1.24
N SER A 21 -14.41 -0.30 -0.17
CA SER A 21 -14.66 0.18 1.18
C SER A 21 -13.63 -0.39 2.14
N LEU A 22 -13.02 0.49 2.92
CA LEU A 22 -12.15 0.08 4.02
C LEU A 22 -12.98 -0.27 5.25
N PRO A 23 -12.41 -1.03 6.19
CA PRO A 23 -13.12 -1.35 7.43
C PRO A 23 -13.50 -0.09 8.22
N LYS A 24 -14.60 -0.16 8.96
CA LYS A 24 -15.03 0.94 9.82
C LYS A 24 -14.31 0.97 11.16
N THR A 25 -13.86 -0.20 11.61
CA THR A 25 -13.22 -0.36 12.91
C THR A 25 -11.85 -0.99 12.76
N ILE A 26 -10.94 -0.63 13.65
CA ILE A 26 -9.61 -1.20 13.70
C ILE A 26 -9.54 -2.26 14.81
N LYS A 27 -8.91 -3.39 14.53
CA LYS A 27 -8.69 -4.43 15.53
C LYS A 27 -7.69 -3.96 16.58
N LEU A 28 -7.91 -4.34 17.82
CA LEU A 28 -6.99 -4.05 18.93
C LEU A 28 -5.64 -4.72 18.72
N LYS A 29 -5.63 -5.91 18.12
CA LYS A 29 -4.42 -6.70 17.90
C LYS A 29 -4.46 -7.36 16.53
N ASN A 30 -3.31 -7.37 15.87
CA ASN A 30 -3.11 -8.09 14.61
C ASN A 30 -2.00 -9.13 14.82
N ILE A 31 -2.40 -10.38 15.01
CA ILE A 31 -1.47 -11.49 15.31
C ILE A 31 -0.48 -11.70 14.16
N ILE A 32 -0.95 -11.61 12.92
CA ILE A 32 -0.11 -11.82 11.74
C ILE A 32 0.98 -10.75 11.66
N LEU A 33 0.61 -9.50 11.86
CA LEU A 33 1.57 -8.39 11.85
C LEU A 33 2.58 -8.55 12.99
N ASP A 34 2.14 -8.95 14.17
CA ASP A 34 3.01 -9.21 15.32
C ASP A 34 4.02 -10.31 15.01
N GLU A 35 3.58 -11.39 14.35
CA GLU A 35 4.45 -12.50 13.95
C GLU A 35 5.49 -12.06 12.91
N ILE A 36 5.07 -11.30 11.90
CA ILE A 36 5.98 -10.77 10.88
C ILE A 36 7.04 -9.87 11.51
N THR A 37 6.61 -8.98 12.39
CA THR A 37 7.50 -8.07 13.10
C THR A 37 8.52 -8.85 13.94
N ASP A 38 8.08 -9.87 14.65
CA ASP A 38 8.93 -10.71 15.49
C ASP A 38 9.98 -11.48 14.66
N ILE A 39 9.56 -12.08 13.56
CA ILE A 39 10.46 -12.78 12.63
C ILE A 39 11.53 -11.83 12.10
N CYS A 40 11.13 -10.62 11.69
CA CYS A 40 12.06 -9.62 11.17
C CYS A 40 13.07 -9.19 12.24
N LEU A 41 12.61 -8.95 13.47
CA LEU A 41 13.49 -8.58 14.57
C LEU A 41 14.51 -9.67 14.88
N LYS A 42 14.05 -10.92 14.99
CA LYS A 42 14.92 -12.06 15.29
C LYS A 42 15.98 -12.32 14.23
N ASN A 43 15.66 -12.02 12.99
CA ASN A 43 16.54 -12.29 11.85
C ASN A 43 17.26 -11.05 11.35
N LYS A 44 17.19 -9.92 12.05
CA LYS A 44 17.81 -8.65 11.70
C LYS A 44 17.39 -8.18 10.29
N ILE A 45 16.12 -8.41 9.94
CA ILE A 45 15.53 -7.96 8.69
C ILE A 45 14.85 -6.62 8.93
N GLN A 46 15.14 -5.64 8.09
CA GLN A 46 14.46 -4.35 8.15
C GLN A 46 13.06 -4.49 7.56
N LEU A 47 12.03 -4.23 8.38
CA LEU A 47 10.64 -4.26 7.96
C LEU A 47 10.17 -2.85 7.64
N THR A 48 9.60 -2.67 6.45
CA THR A 48 8.95 -1.42 6.06
C THR A 48 7.48 -1.68 5.81
N LEU A 49 6.62 -0.92 6.49
CA LEU A 49 5.18 -0.99 6.33
C LEU A 49 4.69 0.27 5.64
N TYR A 50 3.82 0.12 4.66
CA TYR A 50 3.24 1.26 3.97
C TYR A 50 1.77 1.01 3.62
N ILE A 51 1.05 2.10 3.39
CA ILE A 51 -0.32 2.07 2.88
C ILE A 51 -0.27 2.42 1.40
N SER A 52 -0.81 1.55 0.56
CA SER A 52 -0.89 1.74 -0.88
C SER A 52 -1.98 2.76 -1.25
N PRO A 53 -1.94 3.31 -2.48
CA PRO A 53 -2.96 4.24 -2.96
C PRO A 53 -4.34 3.60 -3.08
N TYR A 54 -5.36 4.42 -2.90
CA TYR A 54 -6.77 4.06 -3.10
C TYR A 54 -7.41 5.02 -4.08
N CYS A 55 -8.37 4.53 -4.87
CA CYS A 55 -9.14 5.37 -5.77
C CYS A 55 -10.04 6.34 -5.00
N SER A 56 -10.49 7.41 -5.65
CA SER A 56 -11.35 8.42 -5.03
C SER A 56 -12.70 7.89 -4.55
N LYS A 57 -13.16 6.75 -5.08
CA LYS A 57 -14.42 6.12 -4.72
C LYS A 57 -14.35 5.28 -3.46
N THR A 58 -13.17 5.11 -2.89
CA THR A 58 -12.99 4.30 -1.69
C THR A 58 -13.67 4.94 -0.49
N LYS A 59 -14.51 4.15 0.20
CA LYS A 59 -15.25 4.59 1.39
C LYS A 59 -14.45 4.29 2.65
N ASN A 60 -14.76 5.02 3.72
CA ASN A 60 -14.18 4.84 5.05
C ASN A 60 -12.66 5.10 5.09
N MET A 61 -12.19 6.11 4.38
CA MET A 61 -10.77 6.47 4.34
C MET A 61 -10.21 6.88 5.71
N ARG A 62 -11.05 7.21 6.67
CA ARG A 62 -10.65 7.47 8.05
C ARG A 62 -9.96 6.27 8.72
N TYR A 63 -10.19 5.07 8.20
CA TYR A 63 -9.50 3.88 8.66
C TYR A 63 -7.98 4.03 8.57
N ILE A 64 -7.49 4.71 7.54
CA ILE A 64 -6.07 4.97 7.35
C ILE A 64 -5.50 5.82 8.48
N GLU A 65 -6.22 6.86 8.90
CA GLU A 65 -5.80 7.70 10.02
C GLU A 65 -5.69 6.89 11.32
N LYS A 66 -6.64 5.97 11.53
CA LYS A 66 -6.60 5.06 12.68
C LYS A 66 -5.40 4.12 12.63
N LEU A 67 -5.10 3.59 11.44
CA LEU A 67 -3.93 2.71 11.26
C LEU A 67 -2.62 3.46 11.56
N ILE A 68 -2.47 4.67 11.06
CA ILE A 68 -1.27 5.47 11.28
C ILE A 68 -1.06 5.74 12.77
N THR A 69 -2.12 6.00 13.50
CA THR A 69 -2.06 6.20 14.94
C THR A 69 -1.62 4.94 15.68
N LYS A 70 -2.03 3.78 15.19
CA LYS A 70 -1.85 2.51 15.89
C LYS A 70 -0.58 1.76 15.52
N VAL A 71 -0.12 1.89 14.29
CA VAL A 71 1.04 1.14 13.78
C VAL A 71 2.24 2.07 13.69
N PRO A 72 3.27 1.85 14.51
CA PRO A 72 4.47 2.70 14.48
C PRO A 72 5.19 2.64 13.13
N ASN A 73 5.68 3.78 12.69
CA ASN A 73 6.49 3.92 11.47
C ASN A 73 5.79 3.51 10.18
N LEU A 74 4.46 3.49 10.17
CA LEU A 74 3.67 3.22 8.98
C LEU A 74 3.78 4.41 8.01
N ILE A 75 4.17 4.13 6.77
CA ILE A 75 4.31 5.16 5.73
C ILE A 75 2.99 5.28 4.98
N ASP A 76 2.40 6.47 4.99
CA ASP A 76 1.17 6.72 4.24
C ASP A 76 1.49 7.15 2.81
N LEU A 77 1.31 6.24 1.85
CA LEU A 77 1.43 6.50 0.43
C LEU A 77 0.07 6.45 -0.28
N SER A 78 -1.03 6.59 0.49
CA SER A 78 -2.39 6.42 -0.04
C SER A 78 -2.91 7.63 -0.82
N LYS A 79 -2.30 8.80 -0.67
CA LYS A 79 -2.83 10.07 -1.18
C LYS A 79 -2.05 10.59 -2.38
N GLY A 80 -2.71 11.44 -3.18
CA GLY A 80 -2.06 12.13 -4.27
C GLY A 80 -2.11 11.39 -5.60
N TYR A 81 -2.94 10.36 -5.73
CA TYR A 81 -3.08 9.58 -6.95
C TYR A 81 -4.42 9.86 -7.62
N ASP A 82 -4.35 10.44 -8.81
CA ASP A 82 -5.51 10.68 -9.65
C ASP A 82 -6.13 9.35 -10.08
N ASP A 83 -7.45 9.32 -10.22
CA ASP A 83 -8.18 8.11 -10.61
C ASP A 83 -7.72 7.50 -11.95
N LYS A 84 -7.20 8.32 -12.86
CA LYS A 84 -6.64 7.84 -14.13
C LYS A 84 -5.43 6.92 -13.96
N LEU A 85 -4.82 6.89 -12.79
CA LEU A 85 -3.67 6.04 -12.48
C LEU A 85 -4.07 4.65 -11.99
N PHE A 86 -5.36 4.37 -11.93
CA PHE A 86 -5.89 3.10 -11.46
C PHE A 86 -6.43 2.25 -12.61
N PHE A 87 -6.16 0.97 -12.58
CA PHE A 87 -6.82 -0.02 -13.42
C PHE A 87 -8.25 -0.26 -12.92
N ASN A 88 -8.38 -0.52 -11.62
CA ASN A 88 -9.62 -0.55 -10.87
C ASN A 88 -9.35 -0.02 -9.47
N CYS A 89 -10.34 0.02 -8.61
CA CYS A 89 -10.17 0.61 -7.28
C CYS A 89 -9.15 -0.11 -6.39
N GLY A 90 -8.86 -1.36 -6.68
CA GLY A 90 -7.89 -2.17 -5.93
C GLY A 90 -6.50 -2.26 -6.55
N HIS A 91 -6.30 -1.72 -7.75
CA HIS A 91 -5.04 -1.88 -8.47
C HIS A 91 -4.67 -0.64 -9.27
N LEU A 92 -3.44 -0.19 -9.13
CA LEU A 92 -2.89 0.82 -10.02
C LEU A 92 -2.72 0.26 -11.43
N ASN A 93 -2.86 1.11 -12.44
CA ASN A 93 -2.47 0.74 -13.79
C ASN A 93 -0.94 0.90 -13.96
N ASN A 94 -0.45 0.63 -15.18
CA ASN A 94 0.98 0.68 -15.46
C ASN A 94 1.62 2.04 -15.13
N GLN A 95 0.95 3.14 -15.43
CA GLN A 95 1.45 4.48 -15.12
C GLN A 95 1.46 4.75 -13.62
N GLY A 96 0.38 4.39 -12.93
CA GLY A 96 0.26 4.52 -11.49
C GLY A 96 1.30 3.70 -10.74
N ALA A 97 1.57 2.49 -11.22
CA ALA A 97 2.59 1.63 -10.62
C ALA A 97 3.99 2.22 -10.71
N LYS A 98 4.33 2.85 -11.82
CA LYS A 98 5.62 3.54 -11.99
C LYS A 98 5.78 4.70 -11.01
N ILE A 99 4.75 5.53 -10.91
CA ILE A 99 4.75 6.67 -9.98
C ILE A 99 4.83 6.17 -8.54
N PHE A 100 4.06 5.16 -8.19
CA PHE A 100 4.07 4.58 -6.85
C PHE A 100 5.44 4.02 -6.48
N THR A 101 6.07 3.26 -7.38
CA THR A 101 7.39 2.70 -7.14
C THR A 101 8.44 3.78 -6.88
N THR A 102 8.38 4.87 -7.64
CA THR A 102 9.26 6.03 -7.44
C THR A 102 9.01 6.67 -6.07
N ASN A 103 7.75 6.86 -5.69
CA ASN A 103 7.39 7.44 -4.40
C ASN A 103 7.81 6.54 -3.23
N LEU A 104 7.61 5.24 -3.36
CA LEU A 104 8.01 4.27 -2.34
C LEU A 104 9.53 4.28 -2.17
N TYR A 105 10.28 4.28 -3.27
CA TYR A 105 11.73 4.38 -3.21
C TYR A 105 12.18 5.66 -2.50
N GLY A 106 11.59 6.81 -2.88
CA GLY A 106 11.90 8.09 -2.23
C GLY A 106 11.63 8.10 -0.73
N ALA A 107 10.57 7.42 -0.29
CA ALA A 107 10.21 7.34 1.12
C ALA A 107 11.07 6.36 1.92
N THR A 108 11.75 5.42 1.27
CA THR A 108 12.44 4.32 1.96
C THR A 108 13.94 4.26 1.72
N LYS A 109 14.47 5.00 0.74
CA LYS A 109 15.89 4.91 0.35
C LYS A 109 16.87 5.13 1.50
N ASP A 110 16.55 6.03 2.42
CA ASP A 110 17.42 6.35 3.56
C ASP A 110 17.35 5.30 4.67
N LYS A 111 16.39 4.41 4.59
CA LYS A 111 16.18 3.31 5.54
C LYS A 111 16.79 2.00 5.07
N ILE A 112 17.19 1.92 3.80
CA ILE A 112 17.80 0.71 3.24
C ILE A 112 19.25 0.68 3.69
N LYS A 113 19.58 -0.31 4.49
CA LYS A 113 20.96 -0.60 4.93
C LYS A 113 21.57 -1.58 3.94
N ARG A 114 22.67 -1.19 3.38
CA ARG A 114 23.46 -2.06 2.52
C ARG A 114 24.60 -2.72 3.29
#